data_4c5f46062512dd1d01b60353b3580a55
#
_entry.id   4c5f46062512dd1d01b60353b3580a55
#
_cell.length_a   1.000
_cell.length_b   1.000
_cell.length_c   1.000
_cell.angle_alpha   90.00
_cell.angle_beta   90.00
_cell.angle_gamma   90.00
#
_symmetry.space_group_name_H-M   'P 1'
#
loop_
_entity.id
_entity.type
_entity.pdbx_description
1 polymer ?
#
loop_
_entity_poly.entity_id
_entity_poly.type
_entity_poly.pdbx_seq_one_letter_code
_entity_poly.pdbx_strand_id
1 'polypeptide(L)'
;MTEDQLEQQCLEWFAEGGWEVAHGPDLAPDGEAPERADYRQVLLLADLEAAIRRINPHLPQSSVEQAVAVVRKPESLDVVVSNRDFHRLLLEGVPVEYKALTPALSQRERGEERLIQDRAFLVDFGDLNSNRFRAINQFTLEGSKQLRRPDVVCFINGLPLAVLELKSPGAENVNIWDAYNQIQTYKDECSDLFAYNEAAIISDGYLARVGSLTASQERYMPWRTLKHEDDKPLLEWQLETMVRGFFDRELFLDYIRYFVIFETDSDKLIKKIAGYHQFHAVREAVRATVIAARDMSDAGISEKRATYGDEVLPGSKKAGVVWHTQGSGKSISMCCYAGKLLQQPEMNNPTLIVVTDRNDLDGQLFATFSAARELLKQEPVQADDRDTLRRLLSE
;
A
#
# COMPACT_ATOMS: atom_id res chain seq x y z
N MET A 1 -14.92 -21.96 -18.41
CA MET A 1 -13.89 -20.93 -18.65
C MET A 1 -12.55 -21.52 -18.35
N THR A 2 -11.58 -21.43 -19.26
CA THR A 2 -10.20 -21.87 -19.04
C THR A 2 -9.45 -20.83 -18.18
N GLU A 3 -8.25 -21.18 -17.68
CA GLU A 3 -7.37 -20.26 -16.95
C GLU A 3 -6.99 -19.05 -17.83
N ASP A 4 -6.60 -19.29 -19.09
CA ASP A 4 -6.29 -18.22 -20.06
C ASP A 4 -7.47 -17.27 -20.30
N GLN A 5 -8.71 -17.80 -20.38
CA GLN A 5 -9.90 -16.95 -20.53
C GLN A 5 -10.19 -16.12 -19.30
N LEU A 6 -9.95 -16.67 -18.10
CA LEU A 6 -10.11 -15.94 -16.85
C LEU A 6 -9.05 -14.84 -16.73
N GLU A 7 -7.81 -15.14 -17.10
CA GLU A 7 -6.71 -14.18 -17.14
C GLU A 7 -7.03 -13.02 -18.10
N GLN A 8 -7.47 -13.33 -19.30
CA GLN A 8 -7.85 -12.30 -20.27
C GLN A 8 -9.00 -11.42 -19.76
N GLN A 9 -10.02 -12.02 -19.15
CA GLN A 9 -11.14 -11.29 -18.56
C GLN A 9 -10.67 -10.40 -17.38
N CYS A 10 -9.73 -10.88 -16.57
CA CYS A 10 -9.11 -10.10 -15.50
C CYS A 10 -8.40 -8.86 -16.06
N LEU A 11 -7.65 -9.01 -17.16
CA LEU A 11 -6.98 -7.88 -17.82
C LEU A 11 -7.96 -6.86 -18.39
N GLU A 12 -9.11 -7.31 -18.94
CA GLU A 12 -10.16 -6.41 -19.42
C GLU A 12 -10.71 -5.55 -18.28
N TRP A 13 -10.96 -6.12 -17.09
CA TRP A 13 -11.40 -5.37 -15.92
C TRP A 13 -10.34 -4.37 -15.42
N PHE A 14 -9.06 -4.72 -15.49
CA PHE A 14 -7.97 -3.78 -15.21
C PHE A 14 -7.95 -2.62 -16.20
N ALA A 15 -8.11 -2.89 -17.51
CA ALA A 15 -8.16 -1.88 -18.55
C ALA A 15 -9.34 -0.90 -18.35
N GLU A 16 -10.52 -1.42 -18.04
CA GLU A 16 -11.71 -0.62 -17.70
C GLU A 16 -11.50 0.22 -16.44
N GLY A 17 -10.70 -0.27 -15.47
CA GLY A 17 -10.24 0.45 -14.27
C GLY A 17 -9.16 1.51 -14.54
N GLY A 18 -8.72 1.67 -15.80
CA GLY A 18 -7.73 2.66 -16.24
C GLY A 18 -6.28 2.23 -16.02
N TRP A 19 -6.03 0.92 -15.89
CA TRP A 19 -4.69 0.34 -15.92
C TRP A 19 -4.27 0.08 -17.37
N GLU A 20 -3.02 0.32 -17.71
CA GLU A 20 -2.43 -0.13 -18.96
C GLU A 20 -2.21 -1.65 -18.91
N VAL A 21 -2.67 -2.37 -19.90
CA VAL A 21 -2.50 -3.81 -19.99
C VAL A 21 -1.38 -4.13 -20.99
N ALA A 22 -0.52 -5.08 -20.64
CA ALA A 22 0.54 -5.53 -21.52
C ALA A 22 0.76 -7.05 -21.37
N HIS A 23 1.28 -7.66 -22.43
CA HIS A 23 1.62 -9.07 -22.45
C HIS A 23 3.10 -9.27 -22.08
N GLY A 24 3.36 -9.97 -20.97
CA GLY A 24 4.69 -10.12 -20.41
C GLY A 24 5.74 -10.74 -21.34
N PRO A 25 5.40 -11.73 -22.17
CA PRO A 25 6.31 -12.27 -23.20
C PRO A 25 6.81 -11.22 -24.20
N ASP A 26 5.99 -10.23 -24.58
CA ASP A 26 6.41 -9.17 -25.51
C ASP A 26 7.46 -8.24 -24.87
N LEU A 27 7.39 -8.08 -23.55
CA LEU A 27 8.29 -7.24 -22.75
C LEU A 27 9.52 -7.99 -22.23
N ALA A 28 9.59 -9.31 -22.48
CA ALA A 28 10.71 -10.15 -22.08
C ALA A 28 11.99 -9.79 -22.83
N PRO A 29 13.19 -10.19 -22.34
CA PRO A 29 14.46 -9.85 -22.99
C PRO A 29 14.57 -10.31 -24.45
N ASP A 30 13.84 -11.37 -24.81
CA ASP A 30 13.75 -11.96 -26.16
C ASP A 30 12.39 -11.71 -26.83
N GLY A 31 11.56 -10.83 -26.26
CA GLY A 31 10.24 -10.46 -26.79
C GLY A 31 10.30 -9.43 -27.92
N GLU A 32 9.11 -9.07 -28.44
CA GLU A 32 8.99 -8.11 -29.56
C GLU A 32 9.31 -6.67 -29.16
N ALA A 33 9.05 -6.28 -27.90
CA ALA A 33 9.27 -4.94 -27.38
C ALA A 33 9.94 -5.01 -25.98
N PRO A 34 11.19 -5.45 -25.90
CA PRO A 34 11.82 -5.78 -24.63
C PRO A 34 11.97 -4.55 -23.73
N GLU A 35 11.49 -4.64 -22.50
CA GLU A 35 11.62 -3.63 -21.45
C GLU A 35 12.56 -4.07 -20.32
N ARG A 36 13.09 -5.30 -20.40
CA ARG A 36 13.99 -5.90 -19.41
C ARG A 36 15.26 -6.43 -20.07
N ALA A 37 16.39 -6.30 -19.37
CA ALA A 37 17.69 -6.77 -19.86
C ALA A 37 17.85 -8.30 -19.72
N ASP A 38 17.24 -8.89 -18.67
CA ASP A 38 17.26 -10.33 -18.40
C ASP A 38 16.01 -10.75 -17.59
N TYR A 39 15.84 -12.04 -17.41
CA TYR A 39 14.69 -12.62 -16.66
C TYR A 39 14.80 -12.47 -15.12
N ARG A 40 15.92 -12.00 -14.57
CA ARG A 40 16.09 -11.69 -13.14
C ARG A 40 15.58 -10.30 -12.81
N GLN A 41 15.51 -9.43 -13.82
CA GLN A 41 15.04 -8.07 -13.63
C GLN A 41 13.53 -8.06 -13.35
N VAL A 42 13.15 -7.81 -12.10
CA VAL A 42 11.75 -7.71 -11.65
C VAL A 42 11.18 -6.31 -11.81
N LEU A 43 12.02 -5.27 -11.92
CA LEU A 43 11.64 -3.88 -12.08
C LEU A 43 11.58 -3.48 -13.56
N LEU A 44 10.61 -2.66 -13.94
CA LEU A 44 10.58 -1.97 -15.22
C LEU A 44 11.34 -0.64 -15.08
N LEU A 45 12.66 -0.68 -15.29
CA LEU A 45 13.57 0.41 -14.94
C LEU A 45 13.29 1.71 -15.70
N ALA A 46 12.87 1.60 -16.97
CA ALA A 46 12.52 2.77 -17.77
C ALA A 46 11.29 3.50 -17.20
N ASP A 47 10.27 2.74 -16.78
CA ASP A 47 9.09 3.29 -16.12
C ASP A 47 9.43 3.93 -14.79
N LEU A 48 10.27 3.27 -13.98
CA LEU A 48 10.70 3.78 -12.69
C LEU A 48 11.46 5.10 -12.82
N GLU A 49 12.45 5.16 -13.71
CA GLU A 49 13.24 6.37 -13.97
C GLU A 49 12.35 7.52 -14.48
N ALA A 50 11.47 7.23 -15.44
CA ALA A 50 10.54 8.23 -15.97
C ALA A 50 9.56 8.75 -14.90
N ALA A 51 9.09 7.88 -14.00
CA ALA A 51 8.22 8.27 -12.90
C ALA A 51 8.95 9.14 -11.87
N ILE A 52 10.16 8.76 -11.44
CA ILE A 52 10.95 9.55 -10.49
C ILE A 52 11.20 10.97 -11.06
N ARG A 53 11.54 11.10 -12.34
CA ARG A 53 11.71 12.42 -12.99
C ARG A 53 10.42 13.24 -13.02
N ARG A 54 9.28 12.59 -13.32
CA ARG A 54 7.98 13.26 -13.41
C ARG A 54 7.50 13.74 -12.05
N ILE A 55 7.65 12.90 -11.02
CA ILE A 55 7.19 13.20 -9.66
C ILE A 55 8.12 14.21 -8.96
N ASN A 56 9.43 14.20 -9.30
CA ASN A 56 10.44 15.04 -8.67
C ASN A 56 11.17 15.92 -9.70
N PRO A 57 10.47 16.88 -10.35
CA PRO A 57 11.04 17.65 -11.45
C PRO A 57 12.21 18.59 -11.02
N HIS A 58 12.38 18.82 -9.73
CA HIS A 58 13.43 19.63 -9.14
C HIS A 58 14.77 18.87 -8.95
N LEU A 59 14.73 17.54 -8.99
CA LEU A 59 15.92 16.73 -8.76
C LEU A 59 16.80 16.64 -10.02
N PRO A 60 18.13 16.75 -9.87
CA PRO A 60 19.06 16.52 -10.98
C PRO A 60 19.08 15.03 -11.38
N GLN A 61 19.52 14.77 -12.61
CA GLN A 61 19.64 13.41 -13.16
C GLN A 61 20.43 12.46 -12.26
N SER A 62 21.51 12.93 -11.66
CA SER A 62 22.34 12.13 -10.75
C SER A 62 21.56 11.63 -9.52
N SER A 63 20.60 12.42 -9.01
CA SER A 63 19.74 12.00 -7.89
C SER A 63 18.70 10.96 -8.33
N VAL A 64 18.18 11.08 -9.55
CA VAL A 64 17.30 10.05 -10.14
C VAL A 64 18.05 8.72 -10.25
N GLU A 65 19.28 8.74 -10.75
CA GLU A 65 20.13 7.54 -10.86
C GLU A 65 20.47 6.94 -9.48
N GLN A 66 20.75 7.77 -8.47
CA GLN A 66 20.93 7.32 -7.09
C GLN A 66 19.67 6.60 -6.58
N ALA A 67 18.50 7.20 -6.76
CA ALA A 67 17.24 6.60 -6.31
C ALA A 67 16.98 5.25 -6.99
N VAL A 68 17.14 5.16 -8.31
CA VAL A 68 17.03 3.91 -9.06
C VAL A 68 18.02 2.85 -8.54
N ALA A 69 19.28 3.24 -8.28
CA ALA A 69 20.30 2.32 -7.79
C ALA A 69 19.96 1.75 -6.40
N VAL A 70 19.40 2.57 -5.50
CA VAL A 70 18.95 2.15 -4.17
C VAL A 70 17.79 1.18 -4.29
N VAL A 71 16.76 1.50 -5.09
CA VAL A 71 15.58 0.65 -5.26
C VAL A 71 15.93 -0.70 -5.88
N ARG A 72 16.87 -0.74 -6.83
CA ARG A 72 17.30 -1.98 -7.52
C ARG A 72 17.98 -3.02 -6.61
N LYS A 73 18.51 -2.60 -5.48
CA LYS A 73 19.37 -3.45 -4.65
C LYS A 73 18.83 -3.51 -3.20
N PRO A 74 17.91 -4.43 -2.90
CA PRO A 74 17.54 -4.71 -1.51
C PRO A 74 18.79 -5.04 -0.67
N GLU A 75 18.88 -4.48 0.51
CA GLU A 75 20.08 -4.62 1.37
C GLU A 75 20.10 -5.95 2.14
N SER A 76 18.92 -6.52 2.42
CA SER A 76 18.79 -7.74 3.22
C SER A 76 18.60 -8.98 2.34
N LEU A 77 19.12 -10.13 2.82
CA LEU A 77 18.81 -11.45 2.28
C LEU A 77 17.46 -11.98 2.75
N ASP A 78 16.92 -11.43 3.85
CA ASP A 78 15.58 -11.74 4.31
C ASP A 78 14.57 -10.91 3.51
N VAL A 79 13.71 -11.61 2.78
CA VAL A 79 12.74 -10.97 1.88
C VAL A 79 11.72 -10.10 2.64
N VAL A 80 11.37 -10.46 3.89
CA VAL A 80 10.40 -9.69 4.69
C VAL A 80 11.04 -8.39 5.17
N VAL A 81 12.32 -8.44 5.57
CA VAL A 81 13.10 -7.25 5.92
C VAL A 81 13.27 -6.34 4.70
N SER A 82 13.66 -6.91 3.55
CA SER A 82 13.77 -6.16 2.28
C SER A 82 12.44 -5.52 1.90
N ASN A 83 11.33 -6.23 2.05
CA ASN A 83 10.00 -5.72 1.75
C ASN A 83 9.59 -4.58 2.70
N ARG A 84 9.88 -4.67 4.00
CA ARG A 84 9.65 -3.58 4.94
C ARG A 84 10.47 -2.33 4.57
N ASP A 85 11.75 -2.52 4.29
CA ASP A 85 12.65 -1.41 3.96
C ASP A 85 12.24 -0.76 2.63
N PHE A 86 11.83 -1.55 1.65
CA PHE A 86 11.23 -1.04 0.41
C PHE A 86 9.92 -0.29 0.67
N HIS A 87 9.01 -0.83 1.47
CA HIS A 87 7.75 -0.17 1.82
C HIS A 87 8.00 1.21 2.46
N ARG A 88 9.02 1.32 3.32
CA ARG A 88 9.43 2.61 3.89
C ARG A 88 9.93 3.57 2.79
N LEU A 89 10.77 3.11 1.86
CA LEU A 89 11.21 3.93 0.72
C LEU A 89 10.04 4.35 -0.18
N LEU A 90 9.06 3.48 -0.37
CA LEU A 90 7.85 3.77 -1.14
C LEU A 90 7.03 4.91 -0.52
N LEU A 91 6.88 4.90 0.82
CA LEU A 91 6.10 5.91 1.54
C LEU A 91 6.85 7.22 1.80
N GLU A 92 8.15 7.15 2.05
CA GLU A 92 8.95 8.30 2.48
C GLU A 92 9.81 8.90 1.37
N GLY A 93 9.95 8.22 0.25
CA GLY A 93 10.92 8.54 -0.80
C GLY A 93 12.33 8.05 -0.46
N VAL A 94 13.14 7.90 -1.49
CA VAL A 94 14.55 7.48 -1.41
C VAL A 94 15.41 8.69 -1.03
N PRO A 95 16.22 8.63 0.04
CA PRO A 95 17.19 9.68 0.35
C PRO A 95 18.19 9.85 -0.79
N VAL A 96 18.38 11.09 -1.24
CA VAL A 96 19.34 11.45 -2.30
C VAL A 96 20.14 12.69 -1.90
N GLU A 97 21.34 12.81 -2.44
CA GLU A 97 22.22 13.95 -2.21
C GLU A 97 22.69 14.52 -3.54
N TYR A 98 22.71 15.84 -3.65
CA TYR A 98 23.24 16.52 -4.83
C TYR A 98 23.82 17.89 -4.49
N LYS A 99 24.71 18.37 -5.37
CA LYS A 99 25.30 19.69 -5.25
C LYS A 99 24.46 20.71 -6.00
N ALA A 100 24.09 21.79 -5.34
CA ALA A 100 23.46 22.94 -5.98
C ALA A 100 24.27 24.22 -5.73
N LEU A 101 24.29 25.10 -6.73
CA LEU A 101 24.88 26.42 -6.58
C LEU A 101 23.87 27.30 -5.80
N THR A 102 24.32 27.89 -4.70
CA THR A 102 23.56 28.96 -4.06
C THR A 102 23.50 30.17 -4.99
N PRO A 103 22.34 30.85 -5.12
CA PRO A 103 22.27 32.09 -5.88
C PRO A 103 23.28 33.09 -5.32
N ALA A 104 24.14 33.66 -6.16
CA ALA A 104 25.06 34.71 -5.76
C ALA A 104 24.26 35.95 -5.35
N LEU A 105 24.50 36.47 -4.14
CA LEU A 105 23.87 37.69 -3.63
C LEU A 105 24.31 38.95 -4.36
N SER A 106 25.40 38.86 -5.16
CA SER A 106 25.89 39.94 -6.00
C SER A 106 26.55 39.41 -7.30
N GLN A 107 26.60 40.23 -8.36
CA GLN A 107 27.24 39.88 -9.65
C GLN A 107 28.75 39.59 -9.55
N ARG A 108 29.39 39.77 -8.41
CA ARG A 108 30.82 39.56 -8.17
C ARG A 108 31.14 38.31 -7.34
N GLU A 109 30.16 37.66 -6.72
CA GLU A 109 30.35 36.45 -5.91
C GLU A 109 30.03 35.22 -6.75
N ARG A 110 30.96 34.26 -6.79
CA ARG A 110 30.63 32.91 -7.30
C ARG A 110 29.77 32.23 -6.23
N GLY A 111 28.59 31.70 -6.63
CA GLY A 111 27.79 30.90 -5.74
C GLY A 111 28.61 29.74 -5.15
N GLU A 112 28.51 29.50 -3.87
CA GLU A 112 29.11 28.35 -3.20
C GLU A 112 28.36 27.07 -3.54
N GLU A 113 29.09 25.99 -3.85
CA GLU A 113 28.51 24.66 -3.96
C GLU A 113 28.04 24.19 -2.58
N ARG A 114 26.75 23.91 -2.45
CA ARG A 114 26.18 23.34 -1.23
C ARG A 114 25.66 21.94 -1.52
N LEU A 115 25.97 21.00 -0.62
CA LEU A 115 25.38 19.68 -0.62
C LEU A 115 23.93 19.79 -0.10
N ILE A 116 22.98 19.35 -0.91
CA ILE A 116 21.54 19.30 -0.55
C ILE A 116 21.20 17.84 -0.31
N GLN A 117 20.54 17.59 0.82
CA GLN A 117 19.88 16.33 1.11
C GLN A 117 18.40 16.47 0.77
N ASP A 118 17.86 15.53 0.04
CA ASP A 118 16.49 15.55 -0.46
C ASP A 118 15.91 14.13 -0.53
N ARG A 119 14.66 13.99 -0.97
CA ARG A 119 14.02 12.69 -1.17
C ARG A 119 13.45 12.57 -2.57
N ALA A 120 13.74 11.47 -3.23
CA ALA A 120 13.16 11.10 -4.51
C ALA A 120 11.92 10.21 -4.27
N PHE A 121 10.72 10.75 -4.48
CA PHE A 121 9.48 10.00 -4.37
C PHE A 121 9.30 9.06 -5.55
N LEU A 122 8.91 7.82 -5.25
CA LEU A 122 8.72 6.76 -6.24
C LEU A 122 7.28 6.71 -6.76
N VAL A 123 6.33 7.13 -5.92
CA VAL A 123 4.89 7.15 -6.17
C VAL A 123 4.33 8.47 -5.67
N ASP A 124 3.44 9.09 -6.43
CA ASP A 124 2.66 10.24 -5.99
C ASP A 124 1.33 9.76 -5.41
N PHE A 125 1.19 9.82 -4.09
CA PHE A 125 -0.05 9.45 -3.40
C PHE A 125 -1.13 10.53 -3.43
N GLY A 126 -0.83 11.71 -3.93
CA GLY A 126 -1.74 12.86 -4.02
C GLY A 126 -2.32 13.06 -5.41
N ASP A 127 -1.56 12.75 -6.46
CA ASP A 127 -1.99 12.88 -7.84
C ASP A 127 -1.88 11.53 -8.57
N LEU A 128 -3.03 10.91 -8.83
CA LEU A 128 -3.11 9.64 -9.56
C LEU A 128 -2.47 9.72 -10.96
N ASN A 129 -2.59 10.88 -11.63
CA ASN A 129 -2.12 11.05 -13.01
C ASN A 129 -0.60 11.17 -13.10
N SER A 130 0.06 11.45 -11.98
CA SER A 130 1.51 11.41 -11.86
C SER A 130 2.07 9.99 -11.78
N ASN A 131 1.20 8.95 -11.77
CA ASN A 131 1.62 7.56 -11.73
C ASN A 131 1.24 6.82 -13.02
N ARG A 132 2.00 5.78 -13.34
CA ARG A 132 1.70 4.83 -14.39
C ARG A 132 1.31 3.50 -13.77
N PHE A 133 0.08 3.05 -14.02
CA PHE A 133 -0.48 1.79 -13.54
C PHE A 133 -0.48 0.79 -14.67
N ARG A 134 0.14 -0.37 -14.49
CA ARG A 134 0.20 -1.44 -15.50
C ARG A 134 -0.18 -2.79 -14.90
N ALA A 135 -1.03 -3.56 -15.57
CA ALA A 135 -1.28 -4.96 -15.29
C ALA A 135 -0.65 -5.80 -16.42
N ILE A 136 0.33 -6.61 -16.07
CA ILE A 136 1.11 -7.38 -17.05
C ILE A 136 0.91 -8.85 -16.76
N ASN A 137 0.36 -9.57 -17.74
CA ASN A 137 0.17 -11.00 -17.63
C ASN A 137 1.42 -11.78 -18.04
N GLN A 138 1.51 -13.02 -17.58
CA GLN A 138 2.55 -13.96 -17.99
C GLN A 138 3.99 -13.41 -17.85
N PHE A 139 4.22 -12.63 -16.79
CA PHE A 139 5.50 -11.97 -16.53
C PHE A 139 6.57 -13.00 -16.13
N THR A 140 7.33 -13.48 -17.11
CA THR A 140 8.30 -14.56 -16.91
C THR A 140 9.51 -14.10 -16.11
N LEU A 141 9.89 -14.86 -15.09
CA LEU A 141 11.03 -14.59 -14.20
C LEU A 141 11.95 -15.83 -14.10
N GLU A 142 13.25 -15.58 -13.91
CA GLU A 142 14.22 -16.64 -13.57
C GLU A 142 14.08 -16.97 -12.07
N GLY A 143 13.50 -18.13 -11.80
CA GLY A 143 13.47 -18.68 -10.44
C GLY A 143 14.75 -19.47 -10.14
N SER A 144 14.95 -19.81 -8.87
CA SER A 144 16.14 -20.56 -8.42
C SER A 144 16.26 -21.96 -9.05
N LYS A 145 15.16 -22.54 -9.53
CA LYS A 145 15.13 -23.88 -10.14
C LYS A 145 14.75 -23.85 -11.61
N GLN A 146 13.85 -22.98 -12.00
CA GLN A 146 13.32 -22.88 -13.36
C GLN A 146 12.68 -21.51 -13.59
N LEU A 147 12.33 -21.22 -14.84
CA LEU A 147 11.51 -20.03 -15.14
C LEU A 147 10.13 -20.15 -14.47
N ARG A 148 9.69 -19.06 -13.91
CA ARG A 148 8.36 -18.90 -13.28
C ARG A 148 7.59 -17.81 -14.00
N ARG A 149 6.26 -17.94 -13.98
CA ARG A 149 5.39 -17.06 -14.75
C ARG A 149 4.09 -16.82 -13.98
N PRO A 150 4.06 -15.81 -13.11
CA PRO A 150 2.81 -15.37 -12.48
C PRO A 150 1.77 -14.95 -13.52
N ASP A 151 0.49 -15.25 -13.28
CA ASP A 151 -0.57 -14.96 -14.22
C ASP A 151 -0.71 -13.45 -14.47
N VAL A 152 -0.76 -12.63 -13.41
CA VAL A 152 -0.76 -11.16 -13.54
C VAL A 152 0.14 -10.54 -12.49
N VAL A 153 0.96 -9.58 -12.90
CA VAL A 153 1.74 -8.71 -12.00
C VAL A 153 1.30 -7.26 -12.20
N CYS A 154 0.92 -6.60 -11.10
CA CYS A 154 0.50 -5.20 -11.11
C CYS A 154 1.67 -4.29 -10.77
N PHE A 155 1.97 -3.39 -11.68
CA PHE A 155 3.04 -2.41 -11.55
C PHE A 155 2.50 -1.01 -11.33
N ILE A 156 3.12 -0.27 -10.43
CA ILE A 156 2.98 1.20 -10.37
C ILE A 156 4.36 1.79 -10.55
N ASN A 157 4.52 2.63 -11.56
CA ASN A 157 5.80 3.28 -11.89
C ASN A 157 6.96 2.28 -12.07
N GLY A 158 6.70 1.12 -12.64
CA GLY A 158 7.69 0.07 -12.85
C GLY A 158 8.03 -0.78 -11.62
N LEU A 159 7.34 -0.57 -10.49
CA LEU A 159 7.46 -1.33 -9.24
C LEU A 159 6.39 -2.43 -9.20
N PRO A 160 6.74 -3.73 -9.05
CA PRO A 160 5.80 -4.85 -9.04
C PRO A 160 5.12 -4.98 -7.66
N LEU A 161 4.06 -4.17 -7.43
CA LEU A 161 3.45 -4.03 -6.11
C LEU A 161 2.43 -5.13 -5.78
N ALA A 162 1.86 -5.83 -6.77
CA ALA A 162 0.98 -6.96 -6.49
C ALA A 162 1.14 -8.08 -7.50
N VAL A 163 0.87 -9.30 -7.02
CA VAL A 163 0.92 -10.54 -7.82
C VAL A 163 -0.43 -11.25 -7.71
N LEU A 164 -0.99 -11.66 -8.83
CA LEU A 164 -2.21 -12.45 -8.90
C LEU A 164 -1.88 -13.84 -9.46
N GLU A 165 -2.41 -14.86 -8.83
CA GLU A 165 -2.39 -16.24 -9.32
C GLU A 165 -3.83 -16.72 -9.47
N LEU A 166 -4.15 -17.20 -10.64
CA LEU A 166 -5.49 -17.60 -11.06
C LEU A 166 -5.54 -19.10 -11.28
N LYS A 167 -6.70 -19.68 -11.06
CA LYS A 167 -6.96 -21.08 -11.39
C LYS A 167 -8.24 -21.20 -12.19
N SER A 168 -8.31 -22.23 -13.03
CA SER A 168 -9.46 -22.45 -13.91
C SER A 168 -10.74 -22.67 -13.11
N PRO A 169 -11.80 -21.86 -13.34
CA PRO A 169 -13.09 -22.04 -12.71
C PRO A 169 -13.70 -23.39 -13.10
N GLY A 170 -14.02 -24.22 -12.12
CA GLY A 170 -14.68 -25.50 -12.35
C GLY A 170 -13.81 -26.62 -12.90
N ALA A 171 -12.48 -26.49 -12.86
CA ALA A 171 -11.59 -27.63 -13.10
C ALA A 171 -11.74 -28.66 -11.98
N GLU A 172 -11.87 -29.95 -12.35
CA GLU A 172 -11.96 -31.02 -11.35
C GLU A 172 -10.67 -31.08 -10.51
N ASN A 173 -10.81 -31.11 -9.19
CA ASN A 173 -9.73 -31.18 -8.21
C ASN A 173 -8.77 -29.95 -8.14
N VAL A 174 -9.17 -28.80 -8.67
CA VAL A 174 -8.44 -27.54 -8.53
C VAL A 174 -9.28 -26.56 -7.71
N ASN A 175 -8.65 -25.87 -6.80
CA ASN A 175 -9.31 -24.90 -5.94
C ASN A 175 -8.38 -23.69 -5.68
N ILE A 176 -8.93 -22.65 -5.06
CA ILE A 176 -8.21 -21.40 -4.77
C ILE A 176 -6.91 -21.61 -3.95
N TRP A 177 -6.81 -22.68 -3.17
CA TRP A 177 -5.61 -22.97 -2.37
C TRP A 177 -4.45 -23.51 -3.20
N ASP A 178 -4.72 -24.01 -4.41
CA ASP A 178 -3.66 -24.36 -5.36
C ASP A 178 -2.97 -23.08 -5.87
N ALA A 179 -3.72 -22.00 -6.07
CA ALA A 179 -3.15 -20.68 -6.33
C ALA A 179 -2.30 -20.19 -5.14
N TYR A 180 -2.76 -20.40 -3.89
CA TYR A 180 -1.97 -20.08 -2.71
C TYR A 180 -0.63 -20.84 -2.69
N ASN A 181 -0.64 -22.15 -2.95
CA ASN A 181 0.56 -22.97 -2.98
C ASN A 181 1.54 -22.50 -4.08
N GLN A 182 1.00 -22.07 -5.21
CA GLN A 182 1.78 -21.49 -6.30
C GLN A 182 2.46 -20.18 -5.88
N ILE A 183 1.74 -19.28 -5.20
CA ILE A 183 2.30 -18.04 -4.62
C ILE A 183 3.42 -18.40 -3.61
N GLN A 184 3.27 -19.42 -2.75
CA GLN A 184 4.37 -19.84 -1.85
C GLN A 184 5.59 -20.31 -2.65
N THR A 185 5.38 -21.05 -3.73
CA THR A 185 6.48 -21.47 -4.62
C THR A 185 7.20 -20.27 -5.23
N TYR A 186 6.46 -19.24 -5.67
CA TYR A 186 7.08 -18.01 -6.18
C TYR A 186 7.88 -17.28 -5.11
N LYS A 187 7.38 -17.20 -3.86
CA LYS A 187 8.12 -16.60 -2.75
C LYS A 187 9.47 -17.28 -2.50
N ASP A 188 9.49 -18.61 -2.62
CA ASP A 188 10.72 -19.40 -2.41
C ASP A 188 11.68 -19.32 -3.60
N GLU A 189 11.17 -19.24 -4.82
CA GLU A 189 12.01 -19.36 -6.03
C GLU A 189 12.30 -18.00 -6.72
N CYS A 190 11.43 -17.01 -6.55
CA CYS A 190 11.52 -15.66 -7.13
C CYS A 190 11.41 -14.59 -6.03
N SER A 191 12.17 -14.74 -4.94
CA SER A 191 12.11 -13.87 -3.76
C SER A 191 12.28 -12.39 -4.10
N ASP A 192 13.07 -12.06 -5.13
CA ASP A 192 13.31 -10.68 -5.55
C ASP A 192 12.01 -9.95 -5.97
N LEU A 193 11.05 -10.66 -6.56
CA LEU A 193 9.73 -10.10 -6.86
C LEU A 193 8.99 -9.67 -5.58
N PHE A 194 9.12 -10.49 -4.54
CA PHE A 194 8.39 -10.27 -3.28
C PHE A 194 9.05 -9.23 -2.35
N ALA A 195 10.28 -8.83 -2.63
CA ALA A 195 10.90 -7.68 -1.96
C ALA A 195 10.13 -6.37 -2.21
N TYR A 196 9.35 -6.29 -3.29
CA TYR A 196 8.55 -5.12 -3.68
C TYR A 196 7.04 -5.31 -3.47
N ASN A 197 6.61 -6.52 -3.10
CA ASN A 197 5.20 -6.89 -3.10
C ASN A 197 4.41 -6.28 -1.95
N GLU A 198 3.31 -5.60 -2.25
CA GLU A 198 2.38 -5.07 -1.25
C GLU A 198 1.18 -6.00 -1.01
N ALA A 199 0.75 -6.74 -2.03
CA ALA A 199 -0.36 -7.66 -1.93
C ALA A 199 -0.19 -8.88 -2.85
N ALA A 200 -0.62 -10.06 -2.40
CA ALA A 200 -0.73 -11.26 -3.19
C ALA A 200 -2.20 -11.69 -3.28
N ILE A 201 -2.68 -11.90 -4.49
CA ILE A 201 -4.07 -12.28 -4.76
C ILE A 201 -4.11 -13.70 -5.29
N ILE A 202 -5.06 -14.48 -4.79
CA ILE A 202 -5.39 -15.81 -5.27
C ILE A 202 -6.86 -15.86 -5.69
N SER A 203 -7.15 -16.53 -6.80
CA SER A 203 -8.52 -16.64 -7.30
C SER A 203 -8.75 -17.87 -8.16
N ASP A 204 -9.98 -18.38 -8.14
CA ASP A 204 -10.53 -19.32 -9.14
C ASP A 204 -11.66 -18.64 -9.95
N GLY A 205 -11.71 -17.32 -9.94
CA GLY A 205 -12.77 -16.52 -10.55
C GLY A 205 -13.95 -16.31 -9.61
N TYR A 206 -14.56 -17.38 -9.11
CA TYR A 206 -15.71 -17.31 -8.18
C TYR A 206 -15.28 -16.82 -6.79
N LEU A 207 -14.13 -17.28 -6.31
CA LEU A 207 -13.52 -16.83 -5.06
C LEU A 207 -12.27 -16.02 -5.37
N ALA A 208 -12.09 -14.92 -4.67
CA ALA A 208 -10.87 -14.13 -4.70
C ALA A 208 -10.48 -13.69 -3.30
N ARG A 209 -9.20 -13.79 -2.98
CA ARG A 209 -8.66 -13.41 -1.68
C ARG A 209 -7.35 -12.67 -1.81
N VAL A 210 -7.14 -11.71 -0.92
CA VAL A 210 -5.89 -10.95 -0.81
C VAL A 210 -5.16 -11.31 0.48
N GLY A 211 -3.86 -11.48 0.39
CA GLY A 211 -2.97 -11.74 1.52
C GLY A 211 -1.67 -10.94 1.43
N SER A 212 -0.98 -10.82 2.55
CA SER A 212 0.35 -10.23 2.62
C SER A 212 1.45 -11.24 2.27
N LEU A 213 2.67 -10.73 2.15
CA LEU A 213 3.87 -11.56 1.98
C LEU A 213 3.98 -12.70 3.01
N THR A 214 3.61 -12.43 4.26
CA THR A 214 3.74 -13.40 5.38
C THR A 214 2.42 -14.08 5.75
N ALA A 215 1.34 -13.85 4.99
CA ALA A 215 0.02 -14.40 5.31
C ALA A 215 -0.04 -15.92 5.14
N SER A 216 -0.52 -16.63 6.18
CA SER A 216 -0.99 -18.01 6.08
C SER A 216 -2.33 -18.06 5.34
N GLN A 217 -2.78 -19.25 4.96
CA GLN A 217 -4.08 -19.44 4.28
C GLN A 217 -5.24 -18.74 5.01
N GLU A 218 -5.28 -18.82 6.34
CA GLU A 218 -6.33 -18.23 7.17
C GLU A 218 -6.34 -16.69 7.13
N ARG A 219 -5.23 -16.09 6.73
CA ARG A 219 -5.05 -14.63 6.62
C ARG A 219 -5.30 -14.10 5.21
N TYR A 220 -5.58 -14.96 4.25
CA TYR A 220 -6.07 -14.52 2.94
C TYR A 220 -7.56 -14.18 3.05
N MET A 221 -7.87 -12.90 2.87
CA MET A 221 -9.20 -12.32 3.12
C MET A 221 -9.92 -11.99 1.83
N PRO A 222 -11.26 -12.14 1.76
CA PRO A 222 -12.03 -11.68 0.62
C PRO A 222 -12.07 -10.15 0.58
N TRP A 223 -12.20 -9.60 -0.64
CA TRP A 223 -12.58 -8.20 -0.85
C TRP A 223 -14.01 -8.17 -1.39
N ARG A 224 -14.93 -7.42 -0.76
CA ARG A 224 -16.38 -7.56 -1.00
C ARG A 224 -17.08 -6.28 -1.44
N THR A 225 -16.31 -5.22 -1.69
CA THR A 225 -16.86 -3.90 -1.99
C THR A 225 -16.14 -3.28 -3.17
N LEU A 226 -16.77 -2.30 -3.80
CA LEU A 226 -16.12 -1.49 -4.84
C LEU A 226 -15.48 -0.26 -4.20
N LYS A 227 -16.23 0.83 -4.04
CA LYS A 227 -15.73 2.10 -3.51
C LYS A 227 -16.16 2.39 -2.08
N HIS A 228 -17.32 1.88 -1.69
CA HIS A 228 -17.95 2.12 -0.39
C HIS A 228 -18.35 0.83 0.29
N GLU A 229 -18.46 0.86 1.62
CA GLU A 229 -18.85 -0.32 2.42
C GLU A 229 -20.24 -0.87 2.03
N ASP A 230 -21.16 0.00 1.62
CA ASP A 230 -22.52 -0.36 1.23
C ASP A 230 -22.64 -0.86 -0.21
N ASP A 231 -21.59 -0.79 -0.99
CA ASP A 231 -21.60 -1.31 -2.34
C ASP A 231 -21.85 -2.82 -2.28
N LYS A 232 -22.95 -3.24 -2.89
CA LYS A 232 -23.23 -4.67 -2.99
C LYS A 232 -22.12 -5.32 -3.80
N PRO A 233 -21.62 -6.49 -3.35
CA PRO A 233 -20.64 -7.22 -4.13
C PRO A 233 -21.18 -7.40 -5.55
N LEU A 234 -20.41 -7.01 -6.53
CA LEU A 234 -20.72 -7.28 -7.91
C LEU A 234 -20.66 -8.78 -8.10
N LEU A 235 -21.83 -9.42 -8.28
CA LEU A 235 -21.90 -10.61 -9.09
C LEU A 235 -21.32 -11.91 -8.54
N GLU A 236 -21.43 -12.92 -9.36
CA GLU A 236 -20.93 -14.27 -9.15
C GLU A 236 -19.41 -14.35 -9.05
N TRP A 237 -18.68 -13.33 -9.60
CA TRP A 237 -17.22 -13.31 -9.71
C TRP A 237 -16.58 -12.41 -8.66
N GLN A 238 -16.03 -13.01 -7.60
CA GLN A 238 -15.29 -12.24 -6.59
C GLN A 238 -13.98 -11.65 -7.16
N LEU A 239 -13.42 -12.25 -8.22
CA LEU A 239 -12.25 -11.69 -8.90
C LEU A 239 -12.57 -10.32 -9.52
N GLU A 240 -13.74 -10.16 -10.15
CA GLU A 240 -14.15 -8.85 -10.67
C GLU A 240 -14.26 -7.80 -9.56
N THR A 241 -14.88 -8.18 -8.43
CA THR A 241 -14.96 -7.29 -7.26
C THR A 241 -13.58 -6.94 -6.72
N MET A 242 -12.63 -7.88 -6.72
CA MET A 242 -11.24 -7.64 -6.31
C MET A 242 -10.56 -6.65 -7.26
N VAL A 243 -10.69 -6.83 -8.57
CA VAL A 243 -10.05 -5.96 -9.56
C VAL A 243 -10.68 -4.56 -9.54
N ARG A 244 -12.00 -4.45 -9.56
CA ARG A 244 -12.70 -3.16 -9.61
C ARG A 244 -12.70 -2.41 -8.27
N GLY A 245 -12.57 -3.12 -7.15
CA GLY A 245 -12.61 -2.55 -5.80
C GLY A 245 -11.21 -2.38 -5.21
N PHE A 246 -10.51 -3.47 -4.92
CA PHE A 246 -9.17 -3.40 -4.31
C PHE A 246 -8.16 -2.69 -5.21
N PHE A 247 -8.20 -2.94 -6.53
CA PHE A 247 -7.32 -2.32 -7.51
C PHE A 247 -7.89 -1.05 -8.18
N ASP A 248 -9.01 -0.48 -7.66
CA ASP A 248 -9.29 0.93 -8.00
C ASP A 248 -8.06 1.76 -7.66
N ARG A 249 -7.57 2.56 -8.60
CA ARG A 249 -6.25 3.21 -8.49
C ARG A 249 -6.10 4.09 -7.26
N GLU A 250 -7.15 4.81 -6.89
CA GLU A 250 -7.17 5.64 -5.68
C GLU A 250 -7.18 4.76 -4.42
N LEU A 251 -8.05 3.75 -4.39
CA LEU A 251 -8.19 2.86 -3.23
C LEU A 251 -6.92 2.04 -3.00
N PHE A 252 -6.27 1.58 -4.06
CA PHE A 252 -5.05 0.79 -3.96
C PHE A 252 -3.87 1.63 -3.43
N LEU A 253 -3.71 2.88 -3.89
CA LEU A 253 -2.71 3.79 -3.32
C LEU A 253 -3.01 4.11 -1.84
N ASP A 254 -4.27 4.40 -1.52
CA ASP A 254 -4.70 4.65 -0.14
C ASP A 254 -4.43 3.42 0.75
N TYR A 255 -4.67 2.22 0.22
CA TYR A 255 -4.41 0.96 0.90
C TYR A 255 -2.92 0.75 1.20
N ILE A 256 -2.05 0.91 0.21
CA ILE A 256 -0.60 0.81 0.38
C ILE A 256 -0.12 1.80 1.44
N ARG A 257 -0.62 3.04 1.37
CA ARG A 257 -0.14 4.12 2.22
C ARG A 257 -0.50 3.98 3.70
N TYR A 258 -1.68 3.40 4.02
CA TYR A 258 -2.22 3.48 5.38
C TYR A 258 -2.63 2.15 6.00
N PHE A 259 -2.65 1.04 5.22
CA PHE A 259 -3.25 -0.21 5.67
C PHE A 259 -2.28 -1.40 5.67
N VAL A 260 -0.99 -1.10 5.63
CA VAL A 260 0.11 -2.06 5.72
C VAL A 260 0.91 -1.76 7.00
N ILE A 261 1.14 -2.79 7.81
CA ILE A 261 1.87 -2.69 9.08
C ILE A 261 2.88 -3.83 9.16
N PHE A 262 4.09 -3.51 9.60
CA PHE A 262 5.12 -4.50 9.92
C PHE A 262 5.24 -4.62 11.44
N GLU A 263 5.10 -5.84 11.95
CA GLU A 263 5.14 -6.13 13.39
C GLU A 263 6.14 -7.26 13.64
N THR A 264 6.90 -7.15 14.72
CA THR A 264 7.76 -8.27 15.18
C THR A 264 6.98 -9.11 16.19
N ASP A 265 6.76 -10.37 15.85
CA ASP A 265 6.15 -11.36 16.72
C ASP A 265 7.14 -12.48 16.98
N SER A 266 7.52 -12.67 18.25
CA SER A 266 8.44 -13.75 18.67
C SER A 266 9.72 -13.81 17.81
N ASP A 267 10.37 -12.67 17.60
CA ASP A 267 11.59 -12.49 16.78
C ASP A 267 11.41 -12.63 15.26
N LYS A 268 10.17 -12.82 14.78
CA LYS A 268 9.87 -12.84 13.34
C LYS A 268 9.18 -11.56 12.91
N LEU A 269 9.68 -10.98 11.83
CA LEU A 269 9.00 -9.85 11.18
C LEU A 269 7.81 -10.38 10.38
N ILE A 270 6.63 -9.80 10.61
CA ILE A 270 5.37 -10.17 9.96
C ILE A 270 4.78 -8.92 9.29
N LYS A 271 4.42 -9.05 8.03
CA LYS A 271 3.65 -8.05 7.30
C LYS A 271 2.15 -8.31 7.50
N LYS A 272 1.44 -7.36 8.07
CA LYS A 272 -0.02 -7.39 8.24
C LYS A 272 -0.68 -6.39 7.30
N ILE A 273 -1.80 -6.78 6.73
CA ILE A 273 -2.62 -5.92 5.88
C ILE A 273 -4.05 -5.90 6.41
N ALA A 274 -4.76 -4.80 6.23
CA ALA A 274 -6.13 -4.65 6.68
C ALA A 274 -7.12 -5.40 5.79
N GLY A 275 -8.15 -5.98 6.36
CA GLY A 275 -9.29 -6.51 5.61
C GLY A 275 -10.20 -5.38 5.09
N TYR A 276 -11.07 -5.70 4.11
CA TYR A 276 -11.96 -4.71 3.47
C TYR A 276 -12.83 -3.94 4.49
N HIS A 277 -13.34 -4.63 5.51
CA HIS A 277 -14.18 -4.01 6.56
C HIS A 277 -13.37 -3.02 7.43
N GLN A 278 -12.09 -3.30 7.70
CA GLN A 278 -11.19 -2.38 8.40
C GLN A 278 -10.87 -1.17 7.53
N PHE A 279 -10.60 -1.40 6.26
CA PHE A 279 -10.29 -0.36 5.27
C PHE A 279 -11.42 0.68 5.18
N HIS A 280 -12.65 0.25 4.93
CA HIS A 280 -13.78 1.17 4.80
C HIS A 280 -14.14 1.85 6.11
N ALA A 281 -14.14 1.11 7.23
CA ALA A 281 -14.42 1.70 8.55
C ALA A 281 -13.41 2.78 8.93
N VAL A 282 -12.12 2.59 8.65
CA VAL A 282 -11.09 3.60 8.92
C VAL A 282 -11.25 4.82 8.02
N ARG A 283 -11.48 4.62 6.72
CA ARG A 283 -11.70 5.75 5.79
C ARG A 283 -12.91 6.60 6.23
N GLU A 284 -14.02 5.96 6.57
CA GLU A 284 -15.20 6.65 7.04
C GLU A 284 -14.97 7.33 8.39
N ALA A 285 -14.28 6.68 9.34
CA ALA A 285 -13.95 7.28 10.62
C ALA A 285 -13.05 8.51 10.48
N VAL A 286 -12.05 8.48 9.60
CA VAL A 286 -11.18 9.65 9.31
C VAL A 286 -12.02 10.77 8.69
N ARG A 287 -12.84 10.48 7.67
CA ARG A 287 -13.74 11.47 7.06
C ARG A 287 -14.64 12.14 8.11
N ALA A 288 -15.30 11.33 8.93
CA ALA A 288 -16.19 11.82 9.99
C ALA A 288 -15.44 12.68 11.02
N THR A 289 -14.20 12.31 11.36
CA THR A 289 -13.37 13.07 12.32
C THR A 289 -12.96 14.43 11.75
N VAL A 290 -12.52 14.46 10.49
CA VAL A 290 -12.16 15.69 9.80
C VAL A 290 -13.36 16.64 9.74
N ILE A 291 -14.56 16.15 9.40
CA ILE A 291 -15.78 16.97 9.39
C ILE A 291 -16.10 17.48 10.80
N ALA A 292 -16.07 16.63 11.82
CA ALA A 292 -16.36 17.00 13.19
C ALA A 292 -15.38 18.05 13.78
N ALA A 293 -14.14 18.07 13.27
CA ALA A 293 -13.09 19.00 13.70
C ALA A 293 -13.15 20.39 13.01
N ARG A 294 -13.83 20.51 11.86
CA ARG A 294 -13.98 21.78 11.13
C ARG A 294 -14.67 22.84 12.00
N ASP A 295 -14.42 24.12 11.71
CA ASP A 295 -15.09 25.21 12.41
C ASP A 295 -16.59 25.30 12.07
N MET A 296 -17.40 25.79 13.03
CA MET A 296 -18.85 25.98 12.84
C MET A 296 -19.19 26.93 11.69
N SER A 297 -18.27 27.83 11.30
CA SER A 297 -18.42 28.76 10.16
C SER A 297 -18.55 28.04 8.82
N ASP A 298 -18.07 26.80 8.74
CA ASP A 298 -18.10 25.97 7.53
C ASP A 298 -19.36 25.09 7.45
N ALA A 299 -20.32 25.30 8.33
CA ALA A 299 -21.53 24.47 8.51
C ALA A 299 -22.52 24.45 7.31
N GLY A 300 -22.20 25.08 6.19
CA GLY A 300 -23.01 25.03 4.96
C GLY A 300 -22.93 23.72 4.17
N ILE A 301 -22.01 22.82 4.53
CA ILE A 301 -21.79 21.55 3.82
C ILE A 301 -22.11 20.40 4.78
N SER A 302 -23.36 19.94 4.76
CA SER A 302 -23.77 18.70 5.42
C SER A 302 -23.40 17.52 4.50
N GLU A 303 -22.41 16.74 4.89
CA GLU A 303 -22.07 15.48 4.25
C GLU A 303 -22.82 14.35 4.97
N LYS A 304 -23.71 13.66 4.25
CA LYS A 304 -24.44 12.50 4.80
C LYS A 304 -23.51 11.31 4.97
N ARG A 305 -23.60 10.69 6.11
CA ARG A 305 -22.95 9.40 6.37
C ARG A 305 -23.63 8.32 5.54
N ALA A 306 -22.86 7.60 4.73
CA ALA A 306 -23.40 6.59 3.82
C ALA A 306 -24.06 5.40 4.52
N THR A 307 -23.69 5.07 5.77
CA THR A 307 -23.99 3.77 6.38
C THR A 307 -24.96 3.79 7.58
N TYR A 308 -25.09 4.89 8.30
CA TYR A 308 -25.84 4.88 9.59
C TYR A 308 -26.82 6.05 9.81
N GLY A 309 -27.17 6.77 8.77
CA GLY A 309 -28.29 7.72 8.82
C GLY A 309 -28.07 9.01 9.60
N ASP A 310 -27.07 9.10 10.45
CA ASP A 310 -26.77 10.29 11.23
C ASP A 310 -25.75 11.18 10.52
N GLU A 311 -26.06 12.48 10.40
CA GLU A 311 -25.14 13.46 9.83
C GLU A 311 -24.07 13.85 10.85
N VAL A 312 -22.79 13.81 10.41
CA VAL A 312 -21.70 14.39 11.18
C VAL A 312 -21.66 15.89 10.92
N LEU A 313 -21.87 16.68 11.95
CA LEU A 313 -21.92 18.14 11.83
C LEU A 313 -20.53 18.74 12.06
N PRO A 314 -20.11 19.72 11.23
CA PRO A 314 -18.92 20.53 11.48
C PRO A 314 -18.93 21.14 12.88
N GLY A 315 -17.79 21.11 13.57
CA GLY A 315 -17.65 21.65 14.92
C GLY A 315 -18.30 20.83 16.04
N SER A 316 -18.96 19.69 15.73
CA SER A 316 -19.61 18.83 16.71
C SER A 316 -18.64 18.19 17.70
N LYS A 317 -17.36 18.04 17.29
CA LYS A 317 -16.29 17.33 18.03
C LYS A 317 -16.65 15.89 18.37
N LYS A 318 -17.59 15.28 17.63
CA LYS A 318 -18.07 13.90 17.78
C LYS A 318 -18.05 13.22 16.42
N ALA A 319 -17.05 12.37 16.20
CA ALA A 319 -16.87 11.66 14.94
C ALA A 319 -17.81 10.44 14.78
N GLY A 320 -18.12 9.73 15.87
CA GLY A 320 -18.97 8.56 15.85
C GLY A 320 -18.41 7.37 16.59
N VAL A 321 -18.93 6.19 16.27
CA VAL A 321 -18.57 4.91 16.86
C VAL A 321 -18.26 3.91 15.75
N VAL A 322 -17.16 3.19 15.88
CA VAL A 322 -16.82 2.05 15.01
C VAL A 322 -17.10 0.77 15.76
N TRP A 323 -18.02 -0.03 15.25
CA TRP A 323 -18.32 -1.33 15.81
C TRP A 323 -17.88 -2.46 14.89
N HIS A 324 -16.97 -3.28 15.40
CA HIS A 324 -16.53 -4.51 14.77
C HIS A 324 -16.71 -5.68 15.75
N THR A 325 -16.91 -6.89 15.22
CA THR A 325 -17.00 -8.12 16.02
C THR A 325 -15.72 -8.38 16.80
N GLN A 326 -15.77 -9.18 17.85
CA GLN A 326 -14.58 -9.60 18.58
C GLN A 326 -13.65 -10.41 17.65
N GLY A 327 -12.35 -10.18 17.74
CA GLY A 327 -11.34 -10.86 16.88
C GLY A 327 -11.18 -10.28 15.47
N SER A 328 -11.90 -9.22 15.10
CA SER A 328 -11.81 -8.58 13.78
C SER A 328 -10.56 -7.69 13.55
N GLY A 329 -9.61 -7.67 14.49
CA GLY A 329 -8.40 -6.86 14.36
C GLY A 329 -8.59 -5.38 14.65
N LYS A 330 -9.43 -5.01 15.61
CA LYS A 330 -9.71 -3.61 16.00
C LYS A 330 -8.45 -2.79 16.28
N SER A 331 -7.43 -3.38 16.91
CA SER A 331 -6.15 -2.70 17.18
C SER A 331 -5.45 -2.25 15.90
N ILE A 332 -5.49 -3.09 14.85
CA ILE A 332 -4.96 -2.72 13.52
C ILE A 332 -5.77 -1.55 12.94
N SER A 333 -7.11 -1.62 13.02
CA SER A 333 -7.98 -0.52 12.55
C SER A 333 -7.65 0.79 13.28
N MET A 334 -7.40 0.74 14.60
CA MET A 334 -7.03 1.93 15.38
C MET A 334 -5.67 2.51 14.95
N CYS A 335 -4.67 1.67 14.69
CA CYS A 335 -3.37 2.11 14.18
C CYS A 335 -3.49 2.74 12.78
N CYS A 336 -4.22 2.09 11.87
CA CYS A 336 -4.48 2.64 10.52
C CYS A 336 -5.26 3.97 10.61
N TYR A 337 -6.26 4.06 11.49
CA TYR A 337 -7.00 5.29 11.73
C TYR A 337 -6.09 6.41 12.23
N ALA A 338 -5.28 6.14 13.25
CA ALA A 338 -4.34 7.11 13.80
C ALA A 338 -3.33 7.58 12.75
N GLY A 339 -2.68 6.65 12.05
CA GLY A 339 -1.70 6.97 11.01
C GLY A 339 -2.29 7.77 9.85
N LYS A 340 -3.50 7.43 9.40
CA LYS A 340 -4.18 8.17 8.35
C LYS A 340 -4.65 9.55 8.82
N LEU A 341 -5.16 9.64 10.05
CA LEU A 341 -5.65 10.91 10.62
C LEU A 341 -4.51 11.93 10.85
N LEU A 342 -3.36 11.48 11.36
CA LEU A 342 -2.16 12.32 11.57
C LEU A 342 -1.65 12.96 10.27
N GLN A 343 -1.94 12.36 9.13
CA GLN A 343 -1.53 12.85 7.81
C GLN A 343 -2.60 13.70 7.11
N GLN A 344 -3.76 13.96 7.76
CA GLN A 344 -4.78 14.86 7.20
C GLN A 344 -4.36 16.31 7.41
N PRO A 345 -4.19 17.12 6.34
CA PRO A 345 -3.80 18.53 6.47
C PRO A 345 -4.77 19.34 7.34
N GLU A 346 -6.07 19.03 7.26
CA GLU A 346 -7.13 19.71 8.00
C GLU A 346 -7.02 19.54 9.51
N MET A 347 -6.35 18.46 9.97
CA MET A 347 -6.16 18.18 11.39
C MET A 347 -4.99 18.98 12.00
N ASN A 348 -4.13 19.59 11.19
CA ASN A 348 -3.04 20.46 11.62
C ASN A 348 -2.18 19.86 12.75
N ASN A 349 -1.65 18.66 12.54
CA ASN A 349 -0.83 17.91 13.49
C ASN A 349 -1.52 17.65 14.84
N PRO A 350 -2.58 16.83 14.87
CA PRO A 350 -3.38 16.62 16.07
C PRO A 350 -2.66 15.76 17.11
N THR A 351 -2.90 16.04 18.39
CA THR A 351 -2.54 15.11 19.47
C THR A 351 -3.61 14.03 19.60
N LEU A 352 -3.21 12.76 19.51
CA LEU A 352 -4.10 11.63 19.67
C LEU A 352 -3.93 10.99 21.05
N ILE A 353 -5.02 10.85 21.78
CA ILE A 353 -5.06 10.19 23.09
C ILE A 353 -5.91 8.95 22.96
N VAL A 354 -5.31 7.79 23.20
CA VAL A 354 -5.98 6.50 23.21
C VAL A 354 -6.27 6.10 24.64
N VAL A 355 -7.53 5.85 24.97
CA VAL A 355 -7.96 5.48 26.31
C VAL A 355 -8.57 4.08 26.28
N THR A 356 -8.12 3.22 27.17
CA THR A 356 -8.65 1.86 27.36
C THR A 356 -9.28 1.73 28.75
N ASP A 357 -10.26 0.85 28.88
CA ASP A 357 -10.95 0.57 30.14
C ASP A 357 -10.35 -0.62 30.92
N ARG A 358 -9.36 -1.30 30.35
CA ARG A 358 -8.75 -2.51 30.92
C ARG A 358 -7.23 -2.48 30.80
N ASN A 359 -6.54 -2.79 31.89
CA ASN A 359 -5.09 -2.84 31.91
C ASN A 359 -4.49 -3.90 30.97
N ASP A 360 -5.17 -5.07 30.80
CA ASP A 360 -4.70 -6.14 29.90
C ASP A 360 -4.70 -5.69 28.43
N LEU A 361 -5.68 -4.84 28.04
CA LEU A 361 -5.78 -4.29 26.71
C LEU A 361 -4.78 -3.15 26.48
N ASP A 362 -4.41 -2.42 27.53
CA ASP A 362 -3.49 -1.29 27.44
C ASP A 362 -2.12 -1.73 26.92
N GLY A 363 -1.51 -2.75 27.56
CA GLY A 363 -0.22 -3.28 27.11
C GLY A 363 -0.28 -3.88 25.69
N GLN A 364 -1.34 -4.60 25.34
CA GLN A 364 -1.51 -5.17 24.00
C GLN A 364 -1.67 -4.07 22.94
N LEU A 365 -2.47 -3.05 23.26
CA LEU A 365 -2.71 -1.94 22.33
C LEU A 365 -1.45 -1.10 22.14
N PHE A 366 -0.75 -0.78 23.24
CA PHE A 366 0.53 -0.08 23.20
C PHE A 366 1.57 -0.84 22.34
N ALA A 367 1.68 -2.17 22.48
CA ALA A 367 2.54 -2.98 21.65
C ALA A 367 2.17 -2.90 20.16
N THR A 368 0.85 -2.92 19.83
CA THR A 368 0.38 -2.79 18.45
C THR A 368 0.70 -1.41 17.87
N PHE A 369 0.52 -0.33 18.66
CA PHE A 369 0.88 1.02 18.23
C PHE A 369 2.39 1.20 18.06
N SER A 370 3.19 0.62 18.97
CA SER A 370 4.66 0.64 18.86
C SER A 370 5.15 -0.11 17.62
N ALA A 371 4.51 -1.22 17.26
CA ALA A 371 4.78 -1.91 16.01
C ALA A 371 4.41 -1.08 14.77
N ALA A 372 3.38 -0.24 14.86
CA ALA A 372 2.92 0.63 13.78
C ALA A 372 3.65 2.00 13.73
N ARG A 373 4.77 2.19 14.41
CA ARG A 373 5.50 3.46 14.50
C ARG A 373 5.87 4.06 13.14
N GLU A 374 6.18 3.23 12.16
CA GLU A 374 6.48 3.68 10.79
C GLU A 374 5.27 4.34 10.13
N LEU A 375 4.07 3.80 10.35
CA LEU A 375 2.81 4.39 9.91
C LEU A 375 2.47 5.67 10.67
N LEU A 376 2.70 5.68 11.99
CA LEU A 376 2.46 6.82 12.88
C LEU A 376 3.50 7.92 12.74
N LYS A 377 4.69 7.61 12.21
CA LYS A 377 5.87 8.49 12.10
C LYS A 377 6.36 9.05 13.44
N GLN A 378 6.01 8.36 14.53
CA GLN A 378 6.41 8.69 15.88
C GLN A 378 6.30 7.47 16.80
N GLU A 379 7.05 7.47 17.90
CA GLU A 379 6.91 6.48 18.95
C GLU A 379 5.69 6.82 19.82
N PRO A 380 4.77 5.89 20.05
CA PRO A 380 3.70 6.10 21.03
C PRO A 380 4.28 6.19 22.44
N VAL A 381 3.66 7.00 23.29
CA VAL A 381 4.06 7.13 24.69
C VAL A 381 2.93 6.65 25.57
N GLN A 382 3.25 5.73 26.51
CA GLN A 382 2.31 5.23 27.51
C GLN A 382 2.36 6.12 28.74
N ALA A 383 1.20 6.55 29.24
CA ALA A 383 1.10 7.28 30.50
C ALA A 383 0.64 6.33 31.60
N ASP A 384 1.53 5.99 32.52
CA ASP A 384 1.27 5.06 33.61
C ASP A 384 0.39 5.65 34.72
N ASP A 385 0.39 7.00 34.82
CA ASP A 385 -0.37 7.71 35.83
C ASP A 385 -0.87 9.08 35.33
N ARG A 386 -1.71 9.71 36.18
CA ARG A 386 -2.34 11.01 35.87
C ARG A 386 -1.32 12.16 35.76
N ASP A 387 -0.24 12.12 36.51
CA ASP A 387 0.73 13.22 36.54
C ASP A 387 1.62 13.12 35.28
N THR A 388 1.99 11.91 34.86
CA THR A 388 2.65 11.66 33.59
C THR A 388 1.79 12.13 32.41
N LEU A 389 0.49 11.80 32.42
CA LEU A 389 -0.42 12.27 31.35
C LEU A 389 -0.51 13.81 31.32
N ARG A 390 -0.61 14.48 32.46
CA ARG A 390 -0.64 15.95 32.54
C ARG A 390 0.63 16.57 31.98
N ARG A 391 1.79 16.00 32.33
CA ARG A 391 3.07 16.46 31.81
C ARG A 391 3.13 16.34 30.28
N LEU A 392 2.80 15.17 29.74
CA LEU A 392 2.79 14.92 28.28
C LEU A 392 1.83 15.83 27.52
N LEU A 393 0.72 16.27 28.13
CA LEU A 393 -0.22 17.22 27.53
C LEU A 393 0.21 18.68 27.63
N SER A 394 1.24 18.99 28.43
CA SER A 394 1.76 20.35 28.62
C SER A 394 3.07 20.62 27.86
N GLU A 395 3.71 19.59 27.36
CA GLU A 395 4.89 19.65 26.48
C GLU A 395 4.45 19.87 25.02
#